data_bb4474a4504c17b91e22c929266b7f1d
#
_entry.id   bb4474a4504c17b91e22c929266b7f1d
#
_cell.length_a   1.000
_cell.length_b   1.000
_cell.length_c   1.000
_cell.angle_alpha   90.00
_cell.angle_beta   90.00
_cell.angle_gamma   90.00
#
_symmetry.space_group_name_H-M   'P 1'
#
loop_
_entity.id
_entity.type
_entity.pdbx_description
1 polymer ?
#
loop_
_entity_poly.entity_id
_entity_poly.type
_entity_poly.pdbx_seq_one_letter_code
_entity_poly.pdbx_strand_id
1 'polypeptide(L)'
;MDRIYPAIKFAPQTYCNFGCSSINKTKAKLLDNIVRVGIVSYLNTRPLLFGIEHSGIRPQIELIQDYPAKIAGKLLEGSIDIGLIPVAVIPSLKEKHIVTNYCIGCDGPVASVCLFSEVPLEEVEEVLLDYQSRTSVALAKLLLKEYWKINPRLIDTRSEYQDQIKGSTAGLLIGDRALAQRKVSPVIYDLGEAWINHTRLPFVFAAWVSNKKLSDEFLSDFNEANKYGVDHLKEVIATTHSEVFDLKKYYTSHISYSLDGKKREGLELFLEKINALALID
;
A
#
# COMPACT_ATOMS: atom_id res chain seq x y z
N MET A 1 3.22 -21.93 -19.09
CA MET A 1 1.88 -22.50 -18.78
C MET A 1 1.09 -21.39 -18.12
N ASP A 2 0.31 -20.69 -18.95
CA ASP A 2 -0.47 -19.53 -18.53
C ASP A 2 -1.73 -19.97 -17.78
N ARG A 3 -1.81 -19.66 -16.50
CA ARG A 3 -3.07 -19.79 -15.76
C ARG A 3 -3.85 -18.48 -15.88
N ILE A 4 -4.81 -18.50 -16.80
CA ILE A 4 -5.80 -17.44 -16.99
C ILE A 4 -6.84 -17.55 -15.86
N TYR A 5 -7.00 -16.49 -15.08
CA TYR A 5 -8.10 -16.37 -14.12
C TYR A 5 -9.39 -16.00 -14.86
N PRO A 6 -10.53 -16.66 -14.59
CA PRO A 6 -11.79 -16.38 -15.29
C PRO A 6 -12.35 -15.00 -14.89
N ALA A 7 -12.70 -14.19 -15.88
CA ALA A 7 -13.40 -12.93 -15.72
C ALA A 7 -14.83 -13.16 -15.22
N ILE A 8 -15.21 -12.47 -14.16
CA ILE A 8 -16.60 -12.45 -13.63
C ILE A 8 -17.47 -11.62 -14.57
N LYS A 9 -18.45 -12.26 -15.22
CA LYS A 9 -19.46 -11.59 -16.05
C LYS A 9 -20.58 -11.02 -15.19
N PHE A 10 -20.83 -9.72 -15.30
CA PHE A 10 -22.01 -9.07 -14.72
C PHE A 10 -23.18 -9.13 -15.70
N ALA A 11 -24.40 -9.40 -15.17
CA ALA A 11 -25.63 -9.38 -15.92
C ALA A 11 -26.11 -7.93 -16.20
N PRO A 12 -26.77 -7.64 -17.34
CA PRO A 12 -27.23 -6.29 -17.67
C PRO A 12 -28.49 -5.93 -16.85
N GLN A 13 -28.46 -4.77 -16.19
CA GLN A 13 -29.64 -4.16 -15.57
C GLN A 13 -30.44 -3.36 -16.60
N THR A 14 -31.74 -3.65 -16.66
CA THR A 14 -32.72 -2.95 -17.50
C THR A 14 -33.02 -1.56 -16.94
N TYR A 15 -32.85 -0.51 -17.76
CA TYR A 15 -33.20 0.87 -17.42
C TYR A 15 -34.65 1.17 -17.78
N CYS A 16 -35.42 1.67 -16.82
CA CYS A 16 -36.71 2.33 -17.05
C CYS A 16 -36.47 3.83 -17.35
N ASN A 17 -36.97 4.29 -18.48
CA ASN A 17 -36.96 5.71 -18.89
C ASN A 17 -38.04 6.50 -18.13
N PHE A 18 -37.65 7.52 -17.36
CA PHE A 18 -38.53 8.62 -16.94
C PHE A 18 -37.77 9.98 -16.97
N GLY A 19 -38.35 10.93 -17.73
CA GLY A 19 -38.25 12.40 -17.53
C GLY A 19 -36.93 13.10 -17.90
N CYS A 20 -36.75 13.52 -19.15
CA CYS A 20 -35.61 14.22 -19.68
C CYS A 20 -35.84 15.75 -19.71
N SER A 21 -35.23 16.54 -18.74
CA SER A 21 -34.70 17.91 -18.99
C SER A 21 -33.97 18.54 -17.80
N SER A 22 -34.24 18.17 -16.54
CA SER A 22 -33.51 18.64 -15.35
C SER A 22 -32.28 17.75 -15.04
N ILE A 23 -32.29 16.50 -15.52
CA ILE A 23 -31.25 15.49 -15.28
C ILE A 23 -29.92 15.85 -16.00
N ASN A 24 -29.96 16.54 -17.13
CA ASN A 24 -28.75 16.86 -17.91
C ASN A 24 -27.85 17.90 -17.27
N LYS A 25 -28.39 18.90 -16.56
CA LYS A 25 -27.57 19.91 -15.85
C LYS A 25 -26.92 19.36 -14.59
N THR A 26 -27.61 18.48 -13.87
CA THR A 26 -27.07 17.81 -12.68
C THR A 26 -26.04 16.73 -13.07
N LYS A 27 -26.29 16.01 -14.17
CA LYS A 27 -25.36 14.99 -14.70
C LYS A 27 -24.08 15.60 -15.30
N ALA A 28 -24.16 16.76 -15.98
CA ALA A 28 -23.01 17.51 -16.46
C ALA A 28 -22.15 18.03 -15.30
N LYS A 29 -22.79 18.57 -14.24
CA LYS A 29 -22.08 19.05 -13.04
C LYS A 29 -21.46 17.92 -12.19
N LEU A 30 -22.00 16.69 -12.29
CA LEU A 30 -21.42 15.49 -11.69
C LEU A 30 -20.20 14.96 -12.46
N LEU A 31 -20.18 15.10 -13.80
CA LEU A 31 -19.07 14.65 -14.64
C LEU A 31 -17.83 15.57 -14.53
N ASP A 32 -18.02 16.84 -14.21
CA ASP A 32 -16.92 17.80 -14.01
C ASP A 32 -16.18 17.63 -12.68
N ASN A 33 -16.65 16.75 -11.75
CA ASN A 33 -16.12 16.58 -10.40
C ASN A 33 -15.69 15.14 -10.05
N ILE A 34 -15.54 14.25 -11.04
CA ILE A 34 -15.05 12.89 -10.75
C ILE A 34 -13.58 12.95 -10.36
N VAL A 35 -13.27 12.41 -9.16
CA VAL A 35 -11.92 12.30 -8.64
C VAL A 35 -11.33 10.93 -9.03
N ARG A 36 -10.20 10.93 -9.72
CA ARG A 36 -9.48 9.72 -10.10
C ARG A 36 -8.65 9.22 -8.93
N VAL A 37 -9.04 8.06 -8.39
CA VAL A 37 -8.45 7.49 -7.17
C VAL A 37 -7.72 6.20 -7.49
N GLY A 38 -6.41 6.20 -7.24
CA GLY A 38 -5.56 5.02 -7.39
C GLY A 38 -5.42 4.23 -6.09
N ILE A 39 -5.69 2.93 -6.12
CA ILE A 39 -5.52 2.03 -4.98
C ILE A 39 -4.75 0.78 -5.38
N VAL A 40 -4.04 0.21 -4.42
CA VAL A 40 -3.29 -1.03 -4.61
C VAL A 40 -4.22 -2.25 -4.47
N SER A 41 -3.96 -3.31 -5.23
CA SER A 41 -4.79 -4.52 -5.26
C SER A 41 -4.29 -5.66 -4.35
N TYR A 42 -3.68 -5.35 -3.20
CA TYR A 42 -3.22 -6.33 -2.21
C TYR A 42 -4.25 -6.59 -1.10
N LEU A 43 -4.07 -7.67 -0.36
CA LEU A 43 -4.93 -8.01 0.78
C LEU A 43 -4.98 -6.86 1.81
N ASN A 44 -3.85 -6.21 2.11
CA ASN A 44 -3.80 -5.12 3.10
C ASN A 44 -4.66 -3.90 2.76
N THR A 45 -5.03 -3.71 1.51
CA THR A 45 -5.87 -2.57 1.07
C THR A 45 -7.35 -2.91 0.99
N ARG A 46 -7.72 -4.19 1.09
CA ARG A 46 -9.11 -4.64 0.97
C ARG A 46 -10.10 -3.92 1.88
N PRO A 47 -9.78 -3.64 3.18
CA PRO A 47 -10.69 -2.86 4.01
C PRO A 47 -10.94 -1.45 3.47
N LEU A 48 -9.91 -0.73 3.01
CA LEU A 48 -10.06 0.61 2.45
C LEU A 48 -10.84 0.60 1.13
N LEU A 49 -10.58 -0.38 0.27
CA LEU A 49 -11.31 -0.59 -0.97
C LEU A 49 -12.80 -0.90 -0.70
N PHE A 50 -13.08 -1.81 0.24
CA PHE A 50 -14.43 -2.15 0.66
C PHE A 50 -15.21 -0.90 1.11
N GLY A 51 -14.57 -0.04 1.89
CA GLY A 51 -15.16 1.21 2.34
C GLY A 51 -15.54 2.14 1.18
N ILE A 52 -14.66 2.30 0.21
CA ILE A 52 -14.93 3.11 -1.00
C ILE A 52 -16.08 2.52 -1.82
N GLU A 53 -16.11 1.20 -2.00
CA GLU A 53 -17.11 0.52 -2.82
C GLU A 53 -18.52 0.49 -2.20
N HIS A 54 -18.60 0.52 -0.85
CA HIS A 54 -19.87 0.38 -0.11
C HIS A 54 -20.35 1.69 0.54
N SER A 55 -19.69 2.81 0.27
CA SER A 55 -20.06 4.14 0.79
C SER A 55 -20.65 5.04 -0.30
N GLY A 56 -21.27 6.15 0.15
CA GLY A 56 -21.87 7.16 -0.74
C GLY A 56 -20.90 7.91 -1.65
N ILE A 57 -19.59 7.79 -1.42
CA ILE A 57 -18.57 8.47 -2.24
C ILE A 57 -18.33 7.80 -3.60
N ARG A 58 -18.71 6.51 -3.75
CA ARG A 58 -18.41 5.71 -4.96
C ARG A 58 -18.80 6.39 -6.28
N PRO A 59 -19.95 7.09 -6.40
CA PRO A 59 -20.33 7.80 -7.62
C PRO A 59 -19.44 9.01 -7.97
N GLN A 60 -18.67 9.54 -7.02
CA GLN A 60 -17.77 10.68 -7.19
C GLN A 60 -16.35 10.24 -7.58
N ILE A 61 -16.10 8.92 -7.67
CA ILE A 61 -14.74 8.35 -7.83
C ILE A 61 -14.66 7.51 -9.10
N GLU A 62 -13.61 7.78 -9.89
CA GLU A 62 -13.07 6.83 -10.87
C GLU A 62 -11.95 6.02 -10.19
N LEU A 63 -12.21 4.73 -9.92
CA LEU A 63 -11.28 3.87 -9.19
C LEU A 63 -10.34 3.13 -10.14
N ILE A 64 -9.04 3.29 -9.90
CA ILE A 64 -7.95 2.68 -10.68
C ILE A 64 -7.14 1.78 -9.76
N GLN A 65 -6.99 0.50 -10.14
CA GLN A 65 -6.25 -0.48 -9.35
C GLN A 65 -4.96 -0.90 -10.07
N ASP A 66 -3.85 -0.91 -9.35
CA ASP A 66 -2.55 -1.37 -9.85
C ASP A 66 -1.62 -1.68 -8.66
N TYR A 67 -0.37 -2.11 -8.90
CA TYR A 67 0.60 -2.26 -7.82
C TYR A 67 1.22 -0.91 -7.40
N PRO A 68 1.83 -0.83 -6.18
CA PRO A 68 2.17 0.46 -5.54
C PRO A 68 3.04 1.39 -6.39
N ALA A 69 4.06 0.86 -7.07
CA ALA A 69 4.97 1.69 -7.87
C ALA A 69 4.28 2.31 -9.09
N LYS A 70 3.30 1.61 -9.69
CA LYS A 70 2.51 2.16 -10.81
C LYS A 70 1.51 3.22 -10.35
N ILE A 71 0.81 3.01 -9.23
CA ILE A 71 -0.07 4.03 -8.65
C ILE A 71 0.72 5.30 -8.33
N ALA A 72 1.92 5.17 -7.75
CA ALA A 72 2.80 6.31 -7.51
C ALA A 72 3.20 7.02 -8.80
N GLY A 73 3.55 6.29 -9.86
CA GLY A 73 3.85 6.86 -11.18
C GLY A 73 2.68 7.65 -11.74
N LYS A 74 1.47 7.08 -11.73
CA LYS A 74 0.23 7.74 -12.19
C LYS A 74 -0.06 9.04 -11.42
N LEU A 75 0.21 9.08 -10.10
CA LEU A 75 0.04 10.30 -9.30
C LEU A 75 1.08 11.37 -9.67
N LEU A 76 2.34 10.98 -9.86
CA LEU A 76 3.41 11.88 -10.30
C LEU A 76 3.16 12.49 -11.68
N GLU A 77 2.61 11.70 -12.61
CA GLU A 77 2.26 12.11 -13.97
C GLU A 77 0.95 12.93 -14.04
N GLY A 78 0.16 12.98 -12.95
CA GLY A 78 -1.13 13.66 -12.90
C GLY A 78 -2.26 12.90 -13.62
N SER A 79 -2.07 11.61 -13.94
CA SER A 79 -3.12 10.77 -14.53
C SER A 79 -4.14 10.28 -13.49
N ILE A 80 -3.84 10.40 -12.20
CA ILE A 80 -4.77 10.26 -11.06
C ILE A 80 -4.64 11.47 -10.14
N ASP A 81 -5.66 11.71 -9.32
CA ASP A 81 -5.79 12.87 -8.43
C ASP A 81 -5.44 12.54 -6.98
N ILE A 82 -5.80 11.33 -6.55
CA ILE A 82 -5.44 10.74 -5.26
C ILE A 82 -4.84 9.36 -5.49
N GLY A 83 -3.83 8.99 -4.70
CA GLY A 83 -3.29 7.65 -4.70
C GLY A 83 -2.99 7.14 -3.30
N LEU A 84 -3.26 5.85 -3.04
CA LEU A 84 -2.66 5.14 -1.92
C LEU A 84 -1.24 4.77 -2.34
N ILE A 85 -0.27 5.65 -2.05
CA ILE A 85 1.08 5.54 -2.58
C ILE A 85 2.12 5.18 -1.51
N PRO A 86 3.23 4.54 -1.89
CA PRO A 86 4.38 4.37 -1.01
C PRO A 86 4.88 5.72 -0.49
N VAL A 87 5.03 5.84 0.84
CA VAL A 87 5.38 7.14 1.45
C VAL A 87 6.75 7.68 1.03
N ALA A 88 7.69 6.82 0.65
CA ALA A 88 8.99 7.26 0.12
C ALA A 88 8.89 8.08 -1.18
N VAL A 89 7.74 8.07 -1.86
CA VAL A 89 7.51 8.86 -3.09
C VAL A 89 7.00 10.27 -2.78
N ILE A 90 6.46 10.50 -1.59
CA ILE A 90 5.85 11.80 -1.21
C ILE A 90 6.79 12.98 -1.47
N PRO A 91 8.09 12.93 -1.12
CA PRO A 91 9.00 14.06 -1.38
C PRO A 91 9.12 14.44 -2.86
N SER A 92 8.93 13.50 -3.78
CA SER A 92 9.05 13.72 -5.24
C SER A 92 7.84 14.43 -5.87
N LEU A 93 6.72 14.55 -5.15
CA LEU A 93 5.53 15.26 -5.63
C LEU A 93 5.76 16.78 -5.51
N LYS A 94 5.39 17.53 -6.56
CA LYS A 94 5.42 19.00 -6.57
C LYS A 94 4.44 19.58 -5.57
N GLU A 95 3.20 19.12 -5.62
CA GLU A 95 2.13 19.41 -4.66
C GLU A 95 1.74 18.10 -3.97
N LYS A 96 1.59 18.11 -2.65
CA LYS A 96 1.40 16.90 -1.85
C LYS A 96 0.56 17.18 -0.62
N HIS A 97 -0.58 16.51 -0.56
CA HIS A 97 -1.51 16.59 0.57
C HIS A 97 -1.83 15.17 1.04
N ILE A 98 -1.52 14.86 2.30
CA ILE A 98 -2.05 13.64 2.94
C ILE A 98 -3.52 13.93 3.26
N VAL A 99 -4.43 13.18 2.64
CA VAL A 99 -5.84 13.56 2.54
C VAL A 99 -6.79 12.78 3.45
N THR A 100 -6.28 11.84 4.26
CA THR A 100 -7.09 11.08 5.21
C THR A 100 -6.37 10.82 6.53
N ASN A 101 -7.11 10.34 7.53
CA ASN A 101 -6.57 9.77 8.76
C ASN A 101 -6.35 8.25 8.66
N TYR A 102 -6.26 7.72 7.44
CA TYR A 102 -6.05 6.29 7.19
C TYR A 102 -4.82 6.05 6.32
N CYS A 103 -4.13 4.95 6.59
CA CYS A 103 -2.89 4.55 5.94
C CYS A 103 -2.77 3.02 5.88
N ILE A 104 -1.71 2.52 5.29
CA ILE A 104 -1.20 1.16 5.51
C ILE A 104 0.04 1.29 6.37
N GLY A 105 -0.08 0.95 7.65
CA GLY A 105 0.99 1.01 8.63
C GLY A 105 1.03 -0.22 9.54
N CYS A 106 1.91 -0.19 10.54
CA CYS A 106 1.98 -1.21 11.58
C CYS A 106 2.47 -0.60 12.90
N ASP A 107 2.01 -1.21 14.00
CA ASP A 107 2.42 -0.90 15.38
C ASP A 107 3.27 -2.05 15.98
N GLY A 108 3.63 -3.04 15.18
CA GLY A 108 4.40 -4.24 15.47
C GLY A 108 4.85 -4.92 14.18
N PRO A 109 5.04 -6.25 14.17
CA PRO A 109 5.35 -7.00 12.96
C PRO A 109 4.24 -6.81 11.90
N VAL A 110 4.62 -6.42 10.68
CA VAL A 110 3.66 -6.20 9.57
C VAL A 110 3.29 -7.47 8.83
N ALA A 111 4.07 -8.52 8.97
CA ALA A 111 3.98 -9.83 8.31
C ALA A 111 4.17 -9.81 6.78
N SER A 112 3.71 -8.78 6.09
CA SER A 112 3.69 -8.67 4.62
C SER A 112 4.79 -7.79 4.02
N VAL A 113 5.80 -7.39 4.79
CA VAL A 113 6.99 -6.69 4.30
C VAL A 113 8.19 -7.26 5.04
N CYS A 114 8.88 -8.21 4.41
CA CYS A 114 9.92 -8.98 5.06
C CYS A 114 11.12 -9.21 4.14
N LEU A 115 12.30 -9.32 4.76
CA LEU A 115 13.47 -9.88 4.15
C LEU A 115 13.48 -11.38 4.46
N PHE A 116 13.57 -12.21 3.42
CA PHE A 116 13.58 -13.66 3.48
C PHE A 116 14.96 -14.21 3.14
N SER A 117 15.43 -15.21 3.89
CA SER A 117 16.74 -15.81 3.71
C SER A 117 16.72 -17.29 4.06
N GLU A 118 17.74 -18.04 3.62
CA GLU A 118 18.02 -19.39 4.08
C GLU A 118 19.10 -19.42 5.17
N VAL A 119 19.84 -18.31 5.33
CA VAL A 119 20.94 -18.17 6.30
C VAL A 119 20.69 -16.99 7.25
N PRO A 120 21.38 -16.92 8.40
CA PRO A 120 21.37 -15.74 9.26
C PRO A 120 21.79 -14.47 8.50
N LEU A 121 21.33 -13.31 8.96
CA LEU A 121 21.51 -12.04 8.24
C LEU A 121 22.97 -11.65 8.06
N GLU A 122 23.82 -12.06 9.01
CA GLU A 122 25.26 -11.83 9.00
C GLU A 122 25.99 -12.61 7.89
N GLU A 123 25.37 -13.68 7.38
CA GLU A 123 25.88 -14.52 6.28
C GLU A 123 25.30 -14.14 4.92
N VAL A 124 24.40 -13.13 4.88
CA VAL A 124 23.80 -12.67 3.62
C VAL A 124 24.78 -11.82 2.84
N GLU A 125 25.12 -12.26 1.64
CA GLU A 125 26.02 -11.54 0.70
C GLU A 125 25.26 -10.66 -0.28
N GLU A 126 24.03 -11.05 -0.65
CA GLU A 126 23.19 -10.37 -1.64
C GLU A 126 21.76 -10.20 -1.16
N VAL A 127 21.15 -9.06 -1.49
CA VAL A 127 19.73 -8.78 -1.23
C VAL A 127 19.05 -8.38 -2.53
N LEU A 128 18.09 -9.19 -2.97
CA LEU A 128 17.19 -8.88 -4.07
C LEU A 128 16.12 -7.89 -3.59
N LEU A 129 16.04 -6.73 -4.24
CA LEU A 129 15.12 -5.64 -3.87
C LEU A 129 13.82 -5.74 -4.66
N ASP A 130 12.69 -5.58 -3.99
CA ASP A 130 11.35 -5.72 -4.58
C ASP A 130 11.00 -4.58 -5.55
N TYR A 131 10.79 -4.91 -6.83
CA TYR A 131 10.45 -3.95 -7.89
C TYR A 131 9.08 -3.27 -7.72
N GLN A 132 8.22 -3.77 -6.84
CA GLN A 132 6.87 -3.23 -6.64
C GLN A 132 6.79 -2.18 -5.53
N SER A 133 7.82 -2.04 -4.65
CA SER A 133 7.76 -1.15 -3.50
C SER A 133 8.97 -0.22 -3.36
N ARG A 134 8.72 1.08 -3.40
CA ARG A 134 9.75 2.09 -3.12
C ARG A 134 9.98 2.29 -1.63
N THR A 135 8.92 2.30 -0.82
CA THR A 135 9.05 2.48 0.64
C THR A 135 9.79 1.32 1.28
N SER A 136 9.41 0.07 0.93
CA SER A 136 10.04 -1.11 1.57
C SER A 136 11.50 -1.26 1.16
N VAL A 137 11.86 -0.90 -0.07
CA VAL A 137 13.26 -0.86 -0.52
C VAL A 137 14.05 0.18 0.25
N ALA A 138 13.54 1.41 0.39
CA ALA A 138 14.19 2.47 1.17
C ALA A 138 14.34 2.08 2.65
N LEU A 139 13.28 1.46 3.23
CA LEU A 139 13.32 0.98 4.61
C LEU A 139 14.35 -0.14 4.79
N ALA A 140 14.42 -1.11 3.87
CA ALA A 140 15.40 -2.19 3.92
C ALA A 140 16.84 -1.64 3.87
N LYS A 141 17.14 -0.72 2.94
CA LYS A 141 18.44 -0.06 2.85
C LYS A 141 18.80 0.66 4.15
N LEU A 142 17.87 1.39 4.74
CA LEU A 142 18.06 2.08 6.02
C LEU A 142 18.35 1.10 7.15
N LEU A 143 17.54 0.04 7.28
CA LEU A 143 17.72 -0.95 8.35
C LEU A 143 19.01 -1.76 8.20
N LEU A 144 19.39 -2.15 6.99
CA LEU A 144 20.67 -2.81 6.72
C LEU A 144 21.83 -1.96 7.21
N LYS A 145 21.81 -0.65 6.92
CA LYS A 145 22.88 0.30 7.29
C LYS A 145 22.87 0.68 8.77
N GLU A 146 21.71 1.09 9.32
CA GLU A 146 21.65 1.74 10.63
C GLU A 146 21.36 0.77 11.79
N TYR A 147 20.54 -0.25 11.55
CA TYR A 147 20.06 -1.18 12.59
C TYR A 147 20.87 -2.48 12.61
N TRP A 148 20.91 -3.19 11.49
CA TRP A 148 21.66 -4.45 11.38
C TRP A 148 23.15 -4.26 11.15
N LYS A 149 23.55 -3.10 10.60
CA LYS A 149 24.96 -2.72 10.37
C LYS A 149 25.71 -3.70 9.49
N ILE A 150 25.07 -4.18 8.44
CA ILE A 150 25.63 -5.03 7.40
C ILE A 150 25.54 -4.35 6.04
N ASN A 151 26.37 -4.78 5.11
CA ASN A 151 26.49 -4.15 3.79
C ASN A 151 26.50 -5.21 2.67
N PRO A 152 25.42 -5.99 2.48
CA PRO A 152 25.31 -6.93 1.37
C PRO A 152 25.20 -6.19 0.03
N ARG A 153 25.50 -6.88 -1.07
CA ARG A 153 25.26 -6.38 -2.42
C ARG A 153 23.76 -6.27 -2.69
N LEU A 154 23.30 -5.06 -3.03
CA LEU A 154 21.89 -4.81 -3.33
C LEU A 154 21.63 -4.96 -4.83
N ILE A 155 20.61 -5.75 -5.20
CA ILE A 155 20.28 -6.08 -6.59
C ILE A 155 18.84 -5.66 -6.85
N ASP A 156 18.64 -4.71 -7.77
CA ASP A 156 17.31 -4.31 -8.23
C ASP A 156 16.69 -5.39 -9.10
N THR A 157 15.50 -5.84 -8.74
CA THR A 157 14.74 -6.82 -9.53
C THR A 157 13.75 -6.12 -10.46
N ARG A 158 13.26 -6.85 -11.50
CA ARG A 158 12.30 -6.32 -12.47
C ARG A 158 11.11 -7.25 -12.71
N SER A 159 11.21 -8.48 -12.22
CA SER A 159 10.21 -9.54 -12.35
C SER A 159 10.22 -10.42 -11.11
N GLU A 160 9.44 -11.49 -11.09
CA GLU A 160 9.44 -12.49 -10.00
C GLU A 160 10.83 -13.12 -9.80
N TYR A 161 11.23 -13.29 -8.54
CA TYR A 161 12.58 -13.73 -8.16
C TYR A 161 12.61 -14.60 -6.89
N GLN A 162 11.46 -15.07 -6.41
CA GLN A 162 11.35 -15.83 -5.15
C GLN A 162 12.24 -17.10 -5.16
N ASP A 163 12.37 -17.75 -6.32
CA ASP A 163 13.21 -18.95 -6.54
C ASP A 163 14.71 -18.67 -6.49
N GLN A 164 15.10 -17.39 -6.52
CA GLN A 164 16.49 -16.95 -6.39
C GLN A 164 16.88 -16.69 -4.91
N ILE A 165 15.92 -16.73 -3.97
CA ILE A 165 16.18 -16.61 -2.53
C ILE A 165 16.74 -17.93 -2.04
N LYS A 166 18.08 -18.09 -2.09
CA LYS A 166 18.79 -19.32 -1.77
C LYS A 166 20.20 -19.02 -1.26
N GLY A 167 20.69 -19.88 -0.36
CA GLY A 167 22.04 -19.76 0.19
C GLY A 167 22.24 -18.39 0.82
N SER A 168 23.30 -17.65 0.45
CA SER A 168 23.61 -16.29 0.92
C SER A 168 22.84 -15.18 0.21
N THR A 169 21.91 -15.50 -0.70
CA THR A 169 21.05 -14.54 -1.38
C THR A 169 19.70 -14.42 -0.68
N ALA A 170 19.46 -13.28 -0.03
CA ALA A 170 18.19 -12.92 0.57
C ALA A 170 17.29 -12.15 -0.40
N GLY A 171 15.99 -12.07 -0.12
CA GLY A 171 15.04 -11.31 -0.94
C GLY A 171 14.05 -10.51 -0.11
N LEU A 172 13.89 -9.24 -0.45
CA LEU A 172 12.83 -8.40 0.09
C LEU A 172 11.54 -8.65 -0.68
N LEU A 173 10.50 -9.14 -0.03
CA LEU A 173 9.18 -9.30 -0.62
C LEU A 173 8.12 -8.49 0.12
N ILE A 174 7.09 -8.07 -0.64
CA ILE A 174 5.95 -7.34 -0.10
C ILE A 174 4.60 -7.97 -0.44
N GLY A 175 3.59 -7.56 0.32
CA GLY A 175 2.19 -7.91 0.08
C GLY A 175 1.93 -9.41 0.15
N ASP A 176 1.05 -9.87 -0.70
CA ASP A 176 0.58 -11.26 -0.71
C ASP A 176 1.72 -12.26 -1.04
N ARG A 177 2.73 -11.82 -1.81
CA ARG A 177 3.94 -12.61 -2.09
C ARG A 177 4.77 -12.85 -0.82
N ALA A 178 4.91 -11.82 0.02
CA ALA A 178 5.59 -11.96 1.31
C ALA A 178 4.85 -12.92 2.25
N LEU A 179 3.51 -12.82 2.30
CA LEU A 179 2.69 -13.75 3.09
C LEU A 179 2.83 -15.20 2.61
N ALA A 180 2.93 -15.42 1.30
CA ALA A 180 3.17 -16.75 0.73
C ALA A 180 4.58 -17.27 1.06
N GLN A 181 5.60 -16.43 0.92
CA GLN A 181 7.00 -16.79 1.16
C GLN A 181 7.27 -17.18 2.61
N ARG A 182 6.50 -16.65 3.58
CA ARG A 182 6.59 -17.04 5.01
C ARG A 182 6.40 -18.54 5.23
N LYS A 183 5.72 -19.25 4.33
CA LYS A 183 5.48 -20.70 4.46
C LYS A 183 6.69 -21.55 4.07
N VAL A 184 7.64 -20.99 3.36
CA VAL A 184 8.77 -21.74 2.77
C VAL A 184 10.15 -21.27 3.21
N SER A 185 10.31 -19.99 3.59
CA SER A 185 11.60 -19.46 4.05
C SER A 185 11.86 -19.80 5.51
N PRO A 186 13.02 -20.35 5.87
CA PRO A 186 13.37 -20.70 7.23
C PRO A 186 13.71 -19.48 8.10
N VAL A 187 14.24 -18.41 7.50
CA VAL A 187 14.66 -17.18 8.18
C VAL A 187 13.89 -15.98 7.62
N ILE A 188 13.29 -15.20 8.53
CA ILE A 188 12.41 -14.09 8.17
C ILE A 188 12.72 -12.89 9.06
N TYR A 189 13.02 -11.74 8.44
CA TYR A 189 13.19 -10.47 9.14
C TYR A 189 12.06 -9.53 8.75
N ASP A 190 11.16 -9.25 9.69
CA ASP A 190 10.02 -8.33 9.48
C ASP A 190 10.50 -6.89 9.58
N LEU A 191 10.27 -6.09 8.52
CA LEU A 191 10.79 -4.72 8.46
C LEU A 191 10.01 -3.76 9.37
N GLY A 192 8.73 -4.02 9.62
CA GLY A 192 7.93 -3.23 10.56
C GLY A 192 8.44 -3.42 12.00
N GLU A 193 8.66 -4.66 12.41
CA GLU A 193 9.23 -4.99 13.72
C GLU A 193 10.63 -4.40 13.89
N ALA A 194 11.49 -4.55 12.87
CA ALA A 194 12.86 -4.02 12.90
C ALA A 194 12.88 -2.48 13.03
N TRP A 195 12.00 -1.78 12.31
CA TRP A 195 11.87 -0.32 12.43
C TRP A 195 11.46 0.10 13.85
N ILE A 196 10.44 -0.56 14.43
CA ILE A 196 9.96 -0.26 15.79
C ILE A 196 11.03 -0.55 16.83
N ASN A 197 11.78 -1.64 16.69
CA ASN A 197 12.90 -1.98 17.56
C ASN A 197 14.02 -0.93 17.49
N HIS A 198 14.29 -0.38 16.31
CA HIS A 198 15.29 0.65 16.07
C HIS A 198 14.88 2.03 16.58
N THR A 199 13.62 2.45 16.31
CA THR A 199 13.19 3.85 16.52
C THR A 199 12.20 4.05 17.67
N ARG A 200 11.51 3.01 18.10
CA ARG A 200 10.39 3.03 19.06
C ARG A 200 9.13 3.72 18.52
N LEU A 201 9.08 3.98 17.21
CA LEU A 201 7.93 4.57 16.54
C LEU A 201 7.26 3.56 15.61
N PRO A 202 5.93 3.63 15.42
CA PRO A 202 5.23 2.84 14.42
C PRO A 202 5.64 3.23 13.00
N PHE A 203 5.35 2.36 12.02
CA PHE A 203 5.72 2.59 10.63
C PHE A 203 4.52 2.79 9.71
N VAL A 204 4.71 3.64 8.68
CA VAL A 204 3.73 3.88 7.60
C VAL A 204 4.35 3.48 6.27
N PHE A 205 3.75 2.49 5.61
CA PHE A 205 4.21 2.02 4.29
C PHE A 205 3.60 2.79 3.14
N ALA A 206 2.29 3.09 3.24
CA ALA A 206 1.56 3.84 2.23
C ALA A 206 0.53 4.77 2.89
N ALA A 207 0.29 5.92 2.27
CA ALA A 207 -0.70 6.89 2.69
C ALA A 207 -1.52 7.38 1.49
N TRP A 208 -2.72 7.87 1.75
CA TRP A 208 -3.53 8.55 0.76
C TRP A 208 -3.00 9.96 0.51
N VAL A 209 -2.50 10.20 -0.69
CA VAL A 209 -1.90 11.48 -1.07
C VAL A 209 -2.56 12.01 -2.32
N SER A 210 -2.88 13.32 -2.31
CA SER A 210 -3.33 14.06 -3.49
C SER A 210 -2.22 14.97 -4.02
N ASN A 211 -2.17 15.12 -5.35
CA ASN A 211 -1.29 16.05 -6.07
C ASN A 211 -1.95 17.42 -6.33
N LYS A 212 -3.12 17.68 -5.74
CA LYS A 212 -3.86 18.94 -5.82
C LYS A 212 -4.74 19.13 -4.58
N LYS A 213 -5.20 20.34 -4.35
CA LYS A 213 -6.24 20.59 -3.33
C LYS A 213 -7.59 20.03 -3.79
N LEU A 214 -8.30 19.43 -2.86
CA LEU A 214 -9.66 18.90 -3.03
C LEU A 214 -10.60 19.62 -2.07
N SER A 215 -11.92 19.53 -2.30
CA SER A 215 -12.90 20.16 -1.41
C SER A 215 -12.95 19.45 -0.06
N ASP A 216 -13.20 20.22 1.01
CA ASP A 216 -13.32 19.67 2.36
C ASP A 216 -14.48 18.66 2.48
N GLU A 217 -15.57 18.87 1.71
CA GLU A 217 -16.69 17.95 1.64
C GLU A 217 -16.25 16.59 1.09
N PHE A 218 -15.55 16.59 -0.06
CA PHE A 218 -15.01 15.33 -0.63
C PHE A 218 -14.04 14.64 0.31
N LEU A 219 -13.14 15.40 0.95
CA LEU A 219 -12.16 14.84 1.89
C LEU A 219 -12.83 14.23 3.13
N SER A 220 -13.90 14.86 3.63
CA SER A 220 -14.72 14.31 4.72
C SER A 220 -15.35 12.99 4.32
N ASP A 221 -16.04 12.95 3.17
CA ASP A 221 -16.70 11.74 2.65
C ASP A 221 -15.69 10.63 2.37
N PHE A 222 -14.53 10.97 1.83
CA PHE A 222 -13.46 10.02 1.54
C PHE A 222 -12.86 9.43 2.82
N ASN A 223 -12.72 10.24 3.86
CA ASN A 223 -12.27 9.80 5.17
C ASN A 223 -13.29 8.85 5.83
N GLU A 224 -14.59 9.19 5.78
CA GLU A 224 -15.66 8.32 6.29
C GLU A 224 -15.76 7.00 5.50
N ALA A 225 -15.53 7.02 4.18
CA ALA A 225 -15.46 5.81 3.39
C ALA A 225 -14.35 4.86 3.87
N ASN A 226 -13.14 5.39 4.12
CA ASN A 226 -12.05 4.60 4.67
C ASN A 226 -12.39 4.06 6.07
N LYS A 227 -13.00 4.90 6.91
CA LYS A 227 -13.50 4.50 8.24
C LYS A 227 -14.47 3.34 8.15
N TYR A 228 -15.45 3.46 7.26
CA TYR A 228 -16.47 2.42 7.06
C TYR A 228 -15.83 1.05 6.78
N GLY A 229 -14.85 0.99 5.88
CA GLY A 229 -14.18 -0.27 5.56
C GLY A 229 -13.40 -0.87 6.73
N VAL A 230 -12.75 -0.04 7.53
CA VAL A 230 -12.01 -0.49 8.73
C VAL A 230 -12.98 -0.93 9.84
N ASP A 231 -14.13 -0.29 9.99
CA ASP A 231 -15.14 -0.68 10.97
C ASP A 231 -15.87 -1.99 10.59
N HIS A 232 -15.85 -2.38 9.30
CA HIS A 232 -16.55 -3.57 8.77
C HIS A 232 -15.60 -4.72 8.41
N LEU A 233 -14.51 -4.91 9.16
CA LEU A 233 -13.52 -5.97 8.88
C LEU A 233 -14.11 -7.39 8.83
N LYS A 234 -15.22 -7.65 9.54
CA LYS A 234 -15.88 -8.96 9.50
C LYS A 234 -16.45 -9.26 8.12
N GLU A 235 -17.09 -8.27 7.50
CA GLU A 235 -17.66 -8.34 6.16
C GLU A 235 -16.56 -8.43 5.11
N VAL A 236 -15.50 -7.64 5.28
CA VAL A 236 -14.30 -7.69 4.42
C VAL A 236 -13.70 -9.10 4.42
N ILE A 237 -13.52 -9.70 5.61
CA ILE A 237 -12.99 -11.06 5.75
C ILE A 237 -13.92 -12.08 5.09
N ALA A 238 -15.24 -11.95 5.30
CA ALA A 238 -16.22 -12.88 4.74
C ALA A 238 -16.27 -12.87 3.20
N THR A 239 -15.95 -11.73 2.58
CA THR A 239 -15.95 -11.54 1.12
C THR A 239 -14.57 -11.70 0.47
N THR A 240 -13.51 -11.80 1.28
CA THR A 240 -12.12 -11.94 0.79
C THR A 240 -11.66 -13.38 0.95
N HIS A 241 -11.44 -14.06 -0.18
CA HIS A 241 -10.88 -15.41 -0.15
C HIS A 241 -9.36 -15.35 -0.17
N SER A 242 -8.72 -15.93 0.84
CA SER A 242 -7.27 -16.11 0.89
C SER A 242 -6.91 -17.33 1.71
N GLU A 243 -6.12 -18.22 1.12
CA GLU A 243 -5.50 -19.37 1.81
C GLU A 243 -4.04 -19.07 2.22
N VAL A 244 -3.56 -17.86 1.91
CA VAL A 244 -2.17 -17.50 2.10
C VAL A 244 -1.88 -17.20 3.56
N PHE A 245 -2.81 -16.51 4.25
CA PHE A 245 -2.64 -16.07 5.64
C PHE A 245 -3.98 -15.94 6.34
N ASP A 246 -3.99 -15.99 7.69
CA ASP A 246 -5.18 -15.71 8.50
C ASP A 246 -5.54 -14.21 8.37
N LEU A 247 -6.61 -13.93 7.62
CA LEU A 247 -7.04 -12.56 7.33
C LEU A 247 -7.48 -11.80 8.60
N LYS A 248 -8.11 -12.49 9.56
CA LYS A 248 -8.50 -11.85 10.82
C LYS A 248 -7.26 -11.36 11.56
N LYS A 249 -6.29 -12.23 11.77
CA LYS A 249 -5.03 -11.88 12.40
C LYS A 249 -4.30 -10.79 11.63
N TYR A 250 -4.31 -10.88 10.29
CA TYR A 250 -3.64 -9.90 9.42
C TYR A 250 -4.20 -8.50 9.61
N TYR A 251 -5.52 -8.33 9.49
CA TYR A 251 -6.17 -7.01 9.58
C TYR A 251 -6.26 -6.43 10.99
N THR A 252 -6.21 -7.26 12.04
CA THR A 252 -6.38 -6.79 13.41
C THR A 252 -5.08 -6.72 14.23
N SER A 253 -4.01 -7.38 13.77
CA SER A 253 -2.76 -7.48 14.55
C SER A 253 -1.51 -7.09 13.78
N HIS A 254 -1.55 -7.16 12.43
CA HIS A 254 -0.37 -6.86 11.61
C HIS A 254 -0.51 -5.53 10.85
N ILE A 255 -1.72 -5.20 10.36
CA ILE A 255 -1.95 -3.92 9.71
C ILE A 255 -2.63 -2.96 10.66
N SER A 256 -2.10 -1.74 10.73
CA SER A 256 -2.70 -0.62 11.45
C SER A 256 -3.13 0.45 10.45
N TYR A 257 -4.43 0.72 10.39
CA TYR A 257 -5.01 1.62 9.38
C TYR A 257 -5.08 3.08 9.83
N SER A 258 -5.08 3.36 11.13
CA SER A 258 -5.14 4.74 11.63
C SER A 258 -3.81 5.47 11.42
N LEU A 259 -3.85 6.66 10.82
CA LEU A 259 -2.70 7.58 10.70
C LEU A 259 -2.74 8.58 11.87
N ASP A 260 -2.48 8.09 13.07
CA ASP A 260 -2.44 8.87 14.32
C ASP A 260 -1.17 9.72 14.47
N GLY A 261 -1.06 10.45 15.59
CA GLY A 261 0.08 11.31 15.88
C GLY A 261 1.43 10.56 15.88
N LYS A 262 1.49 9.37 16.50
CA LYS A 262 2.74 8.59 16.56
C LYS A 262 3.17 8.08 15.18
N LYS A 263 2.21 7.67 14.33
CA LYS A 263 2.52 7.28 12.94
C LYS A 263 2.97 8.46 12.11
N ARG A 264 2.45 9.67 12.35
CA ARG A 264 2.94 10.89 11.70
C ARG A 264 4.37 11.19 12.10
N GLU A 265 4.72 11.08 13.39
CA GLU A 265 6.12 11.19 13.87
C GLU A 265 7.03 10.14 13.22
N GLY A 266 6.60 8.88 13.16
CA GLY A 266 7.35 7.81 12.51
C GLY A 266 7.53 8.05 11.01
N LEU A 267 6.51 8.57 10.33
CA LEU A 267 6.55 8.95 8.92
C LEU A 267 7.56 10.08 8.68
N GLU A 268 7.51 11.15 9.48
CA GLU A 268 8.42 12.29 9.38
C GLU A 268 9.87 11.85 9.59
N LEU A 269 10.14 11.07 10.63
CA LEU A 269 11.48 10.52 10.88
C LEU A 269 11.98 9.65 9.72
N PHE A 270 11.10 8.80 9.15
CA PHE A 270 11.48 7.96 8.01
C PHE A 270 11.85 8.81 6.79
N LEU A 271 11.03 9.81 6.46
CA LEU A 271 11.28 10.70 5.32
C LEU A 271 12.57 11.52 5.50
N GLU A 272 12.85 11.99 6.71
CA GLU A 272 14.10 12.66 7.06
C GLU A 272 15.31 11.73 6.82
N LYS A 273 15.26 10.51 7.35
CA LYS A 273 16.35 9.53 7.23
C LYS A 273 16.63 9.12 5.77
N ILE A 274 15.60 8.85 4.97
CA ILE A 274 15.82 8.48 3.56
C ILE A 274 16.35 9.65 2.72
N ASN A 275 15.96 10.89 3.02
CA ASN A 275 16.54 12.08 2.38
C ASN A 275 18.02 12.23 2.75
N ALA A 276 18.40 11.99 4.00
CA ALA A 276 19.80 12.01 4.42
C ALA A 276 20.64 10.91 3.74
N LEU A 277 20.07 9.71 3.54
CA LEU A 277 20.75 8.62 2.81
C LEU A 277 20.97 8.97 1.34
N ALA A 278 19.96 9.56 0.66
CA ALA A 278 20.05 9.95 -0.75
C ALA A 278 21.06 11.08 -1.03
N LEU A 279 21.51 11.81 0.00
CA LEU A 279 22.55 12.84 -0.11
C LEU A 279 23.97 12.27 0.03
N ILE A 280 24.10 11.00 0.43
CA ILE A 280 25.38 10.34 0.69
C ILE A 280 25.74 9.36 -0.46
N ASP A 281 24.75 8.85 -1.19
CA ASP A 281 24.88 8.00 -2.39
C ASP A 281 25.05 8.88 -3.65
#